data_141e4b40cb6bdbb7367fcdc40737f20d
#
_entry.id   141e4b40cb6bdbb7367fcdc40737f20d
#
_cell.length_a   1.000
_cell.length_b   1.000
_cell.length_c   1.000
_cell.angle_alpha   90.00
_cell.angle_beta   90.00
_cell.angle_gamma   90.00
#
_symmetry.space_group_name_H-M   'P 1'
#
loop_
_entity.id
_entity.type
_entity.pdbx_description
1 polymer ?
#
loop_
_entity_poly.entity_id
_entity_poly.type
_entity_poly.pdbx_seq_one_letter_code
_entity_poly.pdbx_strand_id
1 'polypeptide(L)'
;MLFIYKEGVNKILRESLKPFAKFIPVKYRFPVNGDFNIDLGNNTSINLSCNPTSYLSRLLFWGGEKGFEYKTVRIYKELVKNANVIFDIGSNIGYYSLVGAALNPKVKIYAFEPMPAAYKFLNINIQKNKFQNIKSEKLALSNSEGKTKFYAVKSKKFLDLADHLNGDGTINFNNNNGNFGEEFDVTTATLDNYVNKNQISAIDIIKIDTEASEHLVFEGGINVLKNYRPIIFCEVIPNQIEAKVNAIFSPLNYDFYKAYPEGLVKFNSLTESYDECIDYLIVPHEKQNLISQFLKKQ
;
A
#
# COMPACT_ATOMS: atom_id res chain seq x y z
N MET A 1 12.31 8.77 -24.91
CA MET A 1 10.99 8.15 -24.59
C MET A 1 10.19 7.90 -25.87
N LEU A 2 9.64 6.70 -26.08
CA LEU A 2 8.81 6.39 -27.26
C LEU A 2 7.60 7.34 -27.33
N PHE A 3 7.25 7.77 -28.55
CA PHE A 3 6.15 8.72 -28.80
C PHE A 3 4.81 8.33 -28.12
N ILE A 4 4.49 7.03 -28.07
CA ILE A 4 3.28 6.49 -27.43
C ILE A 4 3.22 6.73 -25.92
N TYR A 5 4.31 7.11 -25.27
CA TYR A 5 4.36 7.41 -23.83
C TYR A 5 4.34 8.91 -23.53
N LYS A 6 4.26 9.79 -24.55
CA LYS A 6 3.93 11.20 -24.32
C LYS A 6 2.50 11.28 -23.79
N GLU A 7 2.26 12.09 -22.75
CA GLU A 7 1.00 12.07 -21.98
C GLU A 7 -0.26 12.18 -22.87
N GLY A 8 -0.35 13.17 -23.75
CA GLY A 8 -1.53 13.35 -24.62
C GLY A 8 -1.77 12.15 -25.55
N VAL A 9 -0.72 11.62 -26.19
CA VAL A 9 -0.81 10.45 -27.08
C VAL A 9 -1.18 9.21 -26.29
N ASN A 10 -0.53 9.00 -25.13
CA ASN A 10 -0.81 7.89 -24.24
C ASN A 10 -2.27 7.89 -23.79
N LYS A 11 -2.80 9.07 -23.40
CA LYS A 11 -4.20 9.22 -23.01
C LYS A 11 -5.15 8.81 -24.12
N ILE A 12 -4.98 9.33 -25.33
CA ILE A 12 -5.84 8.98 -26.47
C ILE A 12 -5.82 7.47 -26.72
N LEU A 13 -4.64 6.87 -26.82
CA LEU A 13 -4.50 5.45 -27.12
C LEU A 13 -5.13 4.55 -26.03
N ARG A 14 -4.85 4.84 -24.76
CA ARG A 14 -5.36 4.02 -23.66
C ARG A 14 -6.87 4.12 -23.49
N GLU A 15 -7.45 5.33 -23.63
CA GLU A 15 -8.90 5.52 -23.54
C GLU A 15 -9.63 4.82 -24.70
N SER A 16 -9.08 4.89 -25.92
CA SER A 16 -9.65 4.18 -27.08
C SER A 16 -9.60 2.66 -26.92
N LEU A 17 -8.59 2.12 -26.25
CA LEU A 17 -8.41 0.67 -26.06
C LEU A 17 -9.09 0.15 -24.78
N LYS A 18 -9.42 1.01 -23.83
CA LYS A 18 -10.00 0.61 -22.54
C LYS A 18 -11.29 -0.24 -22.66
N PRO A 19 -12.24 0.04 -23.58
CA PRO A 19 -13.42 -0.80 -23.76
C PRO A 19 -13.09 -2.24 -24.13
N PHE A 20 -11.93 -2.44 -24.76
CA PHE A 20 -11.44 -3.77 -25.20
C PHE A 20 -10.48 -4.42 -24.20
N ALA A 21 -10.29 -3.84 -23.00
CA ALA A 21 -9.31 -4.30 -21.99
C ALA A 21 -9.39 -5.78 -21.65
N LYS A 22 -10.61 -6.35 -21.63
CA LYS A 22 -10.83 -7.79 -21.38
C LYS A 22 -10.22 -8.72 -22.44
N PHE A 23 -10.03 -8.22 -23.67
CA PHE A 23 -9.44 -8.99 -24.76
C PHE A 23 -7.93 -8.75 -24.91
N ILE A 24 -7.36 -7.76 -24.19
CA ILE A 24 -5.94 -7.43 -24.23
C ILE A 24 -5.22 -8.19 -23.12
N PRO A 25 -4.38 -9.19 -23.44
CA PRO A 25 -3.59 -9.88 -22.45
C PRO A 25 -2.73 -8.89 -21.63
N VAL A 26 -2.56 -9.17 -20.33
CA VAL A 26 -1.88 -8.26 -19.37
C VAL A 26 -0.52 -7.79 -19.87
N LYS A 27 0.26 -8.69 -20.50
CA LYS A 27 1.60 -8.38 -21.05
C LYS A 27 1.60 -7.32 -22.15
N TYR A 28 0.48 -7.14 -22.87
CA TYR A 28 0.33 -6.15 -23.94
C TYR A 28 -0.35 -4.85 -23.50
N ARG A 29 -0.81 -4.79 -22.25
CA ARG A 29 -1.35 -3.57 -21.64
C ARG A 29 -0.20 -2.60 -21.41
N PHE A 30 -0.17 -1.51 -22.16
CA PHE A 30 0.94 -0.56 -22.06
C PHE A 30 0.83 0.33 -20.81
N PRO A 31 1.96 0.87 -20.34
CA PRO A 31 2.03 1.78 -19.19
C PRO A 31 1.16 3.01 -19.34
N VAL A 32 0.70 3.52 -18.22
CA VAL A 32 -0.16 4.70 -18.12
C VAL A 32 0.69 5.93 -17.81
N ASN A 33 0.47 7.03 -18.53
CA ASN A 33 1.08 8.32 -18.26
C ASN A 33 0.01 9.41 -18.12
N GLY A 34 0.11 10.22 -17.07
CA GLY A 34 -0.84 11.28 -16.73
C GLY A 34 -2.03 10.76 -15.91
N ASP A 35 -3.13 11.47 -16.02
CA ASP A 35 -4.29 11.34 -15.15
C ASP A 35 -5.30 10.30 -15.61
N PHE A 36 -5.91 9.61 -14.66
CA PHE A 36 -7.06 8.74 -14.89
C PHE A 36 -7.95 8.65 -13.66
N ASN A 37 -9.20 8.23 -13.87
CA ASN A 37 -10.20 8.08 -12.82
C ASN A 37 -10.41 6.61 -12.47
N ILE A 38 -10.65 6.32 -11.19
CA ILE A 38 -11.05 5.01 -10.68
C ILE A 38 -12.41 5.17 -10.02
N ASP A 39 -13.38 4.45 -10.51
CA ASP A 39 -14.70 4.32 -9.90
C ASP A 39 -14.62 3.34 -8.71
N LEU A 40 -15.03 3.80 -7.54
CA LEU A 40 -15.09 3.01 -6.30
C LEU A 40 -16.51 2.47 -6.01
N GLY A 41 -17.46 2.76 -6.89
CA GLY A 41 -18.88 2.46 -6.71
C GLY A 41 -19.63 3.54 -5.93
N ASN A 42 -20.97 3.46 -5.91
CA ASN A 42 -21.85 4.38 -5.19
C ASN A 42 -21.58 5.86 -5.50
N ASN A 43 -21.33 6.20 -6.76
CA ASN A 43 -21.00 7.55 -7.23
C ASN A 43 -19.72 8.16 -6.58
N THR A 44 -18.87 7.31 -6.03
CA THR A 44 -17.59 7.73 -5.46
C THR A 44 -16.46 7.35 -6.40
N SER A 45 -15.54 8.27 -6.64
CA SER A 45 -14.37 8.02 -7.49
C SER A 45 -13.16 8.79 -7.00
N ILE A 46 -11.98 8.35 -7.40
CA ILE A 46 -10.71 9.03 -7.17
C ILE A 46 -9.97 9.27 -8.47
N ASN A 47 -9.25 10.39 -8.55
CA ASN A 47 -8.36 10.71 -9.65
C ASN A 47 -6.92 10.39 -9.27
N LEU A 48 -6.22 9.65 -10.12
CA LEU A 48 -4.80 9.34 -9.97
C LEU A 48 -3.99 9.98 -11.09
N SER A 49 -2.88 10.60 -10.71
CA SER A 49 -1.78 10.98 -11.60
C SER A 49 -0.64 10.00 -11.45
N CYS A 50 -0.04 9.61 -12.55
CA CYS A 50 1.10 8.72 -12.57
C CYS A 50 2.00 8.96 -13.78
N ASN A 51 3.13 8.28 -13.81
CA ASN A 51 3.97 8.17 -14.98
C ASN A 51 4.12 6.70 -15.43
N PRO A 52 4.74 6.43 -16.61
CA PRO A 52 4.77 5.08 -17.19
C PRO A 52 5.52 4.02 -16.38
N THR A 53 6.20 4.38 -15.29
CA THR A 53 6.91 3.42 -14.43
C THR A 53 6.03 2.84 -13.31
N SER A 54 4.84 3.42 -13.07
CA SER A 54 3.91 2.92 -12.06
C SER A 54 3.20 1.65 -12.52
N TYR A 55 3.59 0.52 -11.95
CA TYR A 55 2.93 -0.77 -12.17
C TYR A 55 1.51 -0.79 -11.62
N LEU A 56 1.33 -0.31 -10.40
CA LEU A 56 0.04 -0.12 -9.73
C LEU A 56 -0.95 0.63 -10.62
N SER A 57 -0.55 1.78 -11.17
CA SER A 57 -1.42 2.60 -12.03
C SER A 57 -1.81 1.86 -13.32
N ARG A 58 -0.90 1.05 -13.88
CA ARG A 58 -1.20 0.22 -15.05
C ARG A 58 -2.28 -0.81 -14.71
N LEU A 59 -2.17 -1.49 -13.58
CA LEU A 59 -3.15 -2.48 -13.15
C LEU A 59 -4.51 -1.83 -12.89
N LEU A 60 -4.54 -0.72 -12.17
CA LEU A 60 -5.78 0.01 -11.86
C LEU A 60 -6.46 0.60 -13.09
N PHE A 61 -5.71 1.17 -14.04
CA PHE A 61 -6.31 1.70 -15.26
C PHE A 61 -7.02 0.63 -16.09
N TRP A 62 -6.32 -0.49 -16.32
CA TRP A 62 -6.81 -1.56 -17.19
C TRP A 62 -7.80 -2.51 -16.53
N GLY A 63 -7.71 -2.69 -15.24
CA GLY A 63 -8.56 -3.60 -14.46
C GLY A 63 -9.64 -2.89 -13.62
N GLY A 64 -9.62 -1.54 -13.59
CA GLY A 64 -10.45 -0.77 -12.68
C GLY A 64 -10.11 -1.10 -11.22
N GLU A 65 -11.06 -0.98 -10.34
CA GLU A 65 -10.91 -1.34 -8.92
C GLU A 65 -10.43 -2.79 -8.72
N LYS A 66 -10.79 -3.69 -9.64
CA LYS A 66 -10.39 -5.11 -9.56
C LYS A 66 -8.96 -5.38 -10.05
N GLY A 67 -8.27 -4.35 -10.53
CA GLY A 67 -6.95 -4.50 -11.15
C GLY A 67 -5.82 -4.71 -10.17
N PHE A 68 -5.96 -4.24 -8.94
CA PHE A 68 -4.91 -4.29 -7.92
C PHE A 68 -5.48 -4.67 -6.55
N GLU A 69 -4.90 -5.66 -5.90
CA GLU A 69 -5.24 -6.13 -4.54
C GLU A 69 -6.74 -6.18 -4.22
N TYR A 70 -7.57 -6.54 -5.20
CA TYR A 70 -9.03 -6.45 -5.07
C TYR A 70 -9.59 -7.17 -3.83
N LYS A 71 -8.98 -8.29 -3.45
CA LYS A 71 -9.42 -9.10 -2.31
C LYS A 71 -9.28 -8.32 -1.00
N THR A 72 -8.15 -7.66 -0.81
CA THR A 72 -7.81 -6.84 0.35
C THR A 72 -8.50 -5.50 0.32
N VAL A 73 -8.50 -4.81 -0.83
CA VAL A 73 -9.16 -3.51 -1.01
C VAL A 73 -10.67 -3.60 -0.72
N ARG A 74 -11.34 -4.68 -1.11
CA ARG A 74 -12.75 -4.92 -0.80
C ARG A 74 -13.03 -4.90 0.71
N ILE A 75 -12.16 -5.54 1.50
CA ILE A 75 -12.29 -5.57 2.96
C ILE A 75 -11.94 -4.21 3.55
N TYR A 76 -10.86 -3.60 3.07
CA TYR A 76 -10.45 -2.26 3.49
C TYR A 76 -11.57 -1.23 3.30
N LYS A 77 -12.24 -1.23 2.15
CA LYS A 77 -13.37 -0.32 1.85
C LYS A 77 -14.51 -0.42 2.86
N GLU A 78 -14.79 -1.60 3.40
CA GLU A 78 -15.82 -1.76 4.42
C GLU A 78 -15.33 -1.29 5.79
N LEU A 79 -14.12 -1.66 6.18
CA LEU A 79 -13.57 -1.28 7.50
C LEU A 79 -13.33 0.21 7.62
N VAL A 80 -12.90 0.88 6.56
CA VAL A 80 -12.60 2.32 6.56
C VAL A 80 -13.83 3.18 6.86
N LYS A 81 -15.04 2.71 6.54
CA LYS A 81 -16.30 3.46 6.78
C LYS A 81 -16.50 3.84 8.24
N ASN A 82 -15.98 3.03 9.16
CA ASN A 82 -16.11 3.20 10.61
C ASN A 82 -14.78 3.52 11.30
N ALA A 83 -13.70 3.69 10.55
CA ALA A 83 -12.40 4.05 11.11
C ALA A 83 -12.31 5.56 11.40
N ASN A 84 -11.60 5.92 12.46
CA ASN A 84 -11.29 7.31 12.81
C ASN A 84 -9.88 7.69 12.42
N VAL A 85 -8.91 6.76 12.56
CA VAL A 85 -7.50 6.99 12.25
C VAL A 85 -6.92 5.80 11.49
N ILE A 86 -6.28 6.10 10.37
CA ILE A 86 -5.61 5.11 9.51
C ILE A 86 -4.15 5.52 9.30
N PHE A 87 -3.26 4.54 9.36
CA PHE A 87 -1.88 4.67 8.92
C PHE A 87 -1.70 3.87 7.63
N ASP A 88 -1.17 4.54 6.60
CA ASP A 88 -0.84 3.95 5.29
C ASP A 88 0.69 4.04 5.13
N ILE A 89 1.38 2.93 5.45
CA ILE A 89 2.84 2.85 5.55
C ILE A 89 3.39 2.20 4.30
N GLY A 90 4.24 2.91 3.55
CA GLY A 90 4.60 2.57 2.18
C GLY A 90 3.48 2.97 1.21
N SER A 91 2.95 4.18 1.39
CA SER A 91 1.73 4.62 0.67
C SER A 91 1.92 4.80 -0.85
N ASN A 92 3.15 4.74 -1.34
CA ASN A 92 3.48 4.91 -2.76
C ASN A 92 2.80 6.18 -3.32
N ILE A 93 2.04 6.10 -4.40
CA ILE A 93 1.28 7.22 -4.98
C ILE A 93 -0.07 7.48 -4.28
N GLY A 94 -0.38 6.77 -3.17
CA GLY A 94 -1.47 7.03 -2.26
C GLY A 94 -2.78 6.29 -2.52
N TYR A 95 -2.79 5.17 -3.22
CA TYR A 95 -4.03 4.49 -3.59
C TYR A 95 -4.92 4.17 -2.37
N TYR A 96 -4.40 3.50 -1.34
CA TYR A 96 -5.17 3.17 -0.12
C TYR A 96 -5.61 4.42 0.63
N SER A 97 -4.73 5.40 0.79
CA SER A 97 -5.04 6.68 1.41
C SER A 97 -6.20 7.41 0.71
N LEU A 98 -6.16 7.48 -0.63
CA LEU A 98 -7.21 8.14 -1.42
C LEU A 98 -8.53 7.39 -1.35
N VAL A 99 -8.52 6.05 -1.43
CA VAL A 99 -9.71 5.21 -1.25
C VAL A 99 -10.33 5.45 0.12
N GLY A 100 -9.51 5.45 1.17
CA GLY A 100 -9.95 5.71 2.54
C GLY A 100 -10.60 7.08 2.70
N ALA A 101 -9.94 8.12 2.21
CA ALA A 101 -10.43 9.50 2.29
C ALA A 101 -11.73 9.73 1.50
N ALA A 102 -11.87 9.08 0.34
CA ALA A 102 -13.06 9.19 -0.49
C ALA A 102 -14.28 8.51 0.13
N LEU A 103 -14.07 7.37 0.81
CA LEU A 103 -15.16 6.58 1.42
C LEU A 103 -15.56 7.06 2.82
N ASN A 104 -14.64 7.71 3.54
CA ASN A 104 -14.88 8.26 4.86
C ASN A 104 -14.24 9.65 4.99
N PRO A 105 -14.98 10.73 4.70
CA PRO A 105 -14.44 12.10 4.81
C PRO A 105 -14.05 12.53 6.23
N LYS A 106 -14.45 11.76 7.26
CA LYS A 106 -14.15 12.07 8.68
C LYS A 106 -12.87 11.38 9.17
N VAL A 107 -12.38 10.34 8.47
CA VAL A 107 -11.20 9.62 8.88
C VAL A 107 -9.95 10.50 8.77
N LYS A 108 -9.04 10.39 9.72
CA LYS A 108 -7.69 10.99 9.62
C LYS A 108 -6.73 9.95 9.09
N ILE A 109 -6.05 10.25 8.01
CA ILE A 109 -5.10 9.34 7.37
C ILE A 109 -3.70 9.92 7.46
N TYR A 110 -2.76 9.11 7.93
CA TYR A 110 -1.33 9.43 7.95
C TYR A 110 -0.66 8.51 6.92
N ALA A 111 -0.18 9.10 5.83
CA ALA A 111 0.41 8.41 4.70
C ALA A 111 1.93 8.61 4.70
N PHE A 112 2.68 7.51 4.84
CA PHE A 112 4.15 7.52 4.94
C PHE A 112 4.76 6.99 3.66
N GLU A 113 5.58 7.80 3.00
CA GLU A 113 6.29 7.42 1.78
C GLU A 113 7.68 8.06 1.74
N PRO A 114 8.75 7.26 1.90
CA PRO A 114 10.12 7.79 1.93
C PRO A 114 10.66 8.15 0.55
N MET A 115 10.23 7.46 -0.53
CA MET A 115 10.79 7.66 -1.87
C MET A 115 10.36 9.00 -2.46
N PRO A 116 11.32 9.89 -2.86
CA PRO A 116 10.99 11.24 -3.30
C PRO A 116 9.98 11.33 -4.44
N ALA A 117 10.10 10.46 -5.43
CA ALA A 117 9.22 10.44 -6.60
C ALA A 117 7.80 10.01 -6.23
N ALA A 118 7.64 8.92 -5.47
CA ALA A 118 6.34 8.43 -5.02
C ALA A 118 5.67 9.45 -4.08
N TYR A 119 6.40 10.02 -3.13
CA TYR A 119 5.91 11.08 -2.25
C TYR A 119 5.42 12.32 -3.02
N LYS A 120 6.12 12.71 -4.08
CA LYS A 120 5.68 13.80 -4.97
C LYS A 120 4.32 13.48 -5.61
N PHE A 121 4.17 12.27 -6.15
CA PHE A 121 2.90 11.85 -6.78
C PHE A 121 1.78 11.62 -5.75
N LEU A 122 2.08 11.13 -4.55
CA LEU A 122 1.15 11.08 -3.43
C LEU A 122 0.53 12.46 -3.17
N ASN A 123 1.35 13.52 -3.06
CA ASN A 123 0.87 14.88 -2.82
C ASN A 123 0.08 15.44 -4.00
N ILE A 124 0.50 15.18 -5.25
CA ILE A 124 -0.26 15.55 -6.45
C ILE A 124 -1.66 14.91 -6.39
N ASN A 125 -1.73 13.63 -6.04
CA ASN A 125 -2.97 12.88 -5.97
C ASN A 125 -3.89 13.35 -4.84
N ILE A 126 -3.36 13.67 -3.67
CA ILE A 126 -4.12 14.28 -2.56
C ILE A 126 -4.73 15.60 -2.99
N GLN A 127 -3.92 16.49 -3.57
CA GLN A 127 -4.36 17.82 -4.03
C GLN A 127 -5.41 17.71 -5.14
N LYS A 128 -5.22 16.82 -6.10
CA LYS A 128 -6.15 16.61 -7.23
C LYS A 128 -7.52 16.15 -6.76
N ASN A 129 -7.61 15.36 -5.73
CA ASN A 129 -8.86 14.92 -5.12
C ASN A 129 -9.40 15.89 -4.06
N LYS A 130 -8.66 16.96 -3.73
CA LYS A 130 -9.01 17.98 -2.74
C LYS A 130 -9.21 17.40 -1.34
N PHE A 131 -8.56 16.30 -1.00
CA PHE A 131 -8.65 15.70 0.33
C PHE A 131 -7.89 16.52 1.36
N GLN A 132 -8.55 16.86 2.48
CA GLN A 132 -7.99 17.61 3.60
C GLN A 132 -7.70 16.73 4.81
N ASN A 133 -8.12 15.48 4.76
CA ASN A 133 -8.03 14.50 5.83
C ASN A 133 -6.87 13.51 5.67
N ILE A 134 -5.97 13.75 4.71
CA ILE A 134 -4.73 12.98 4.53
C ILE A 134 -3.53 13.87 4.87
N LYS A 135 -2.72 13.44 5.83
CA LYS A 135 -1.41 14.00 6.15
C LYS A 135 -0.34 13.11 5.56
N SER A 136 0.37 13.59 4.55
CA SER A 136 1.49 12.87 3.95
C SER A 136 2.81 13.19 4.64
N GLU A 137 3.63 12.17 4.88
CA GLU A 137 4.94 12.26 5.55
C GLU A 137 6.02 11.65 4.66
N LYS A 138 7.06 12.45 4.34
CA LYS A 138 8.26 11.94 3.65
C LYS A 138 9.18 11.26 4.66
N LEU A 139 8.79 10.07 5.10
CA LEU A 139 9.37 9.37 6.23
C LEU A 139 9.28 7.86 6.04
N ALA A 140 10.33 7.14 6.36
CA ALA A 140 10.29 5.69 6.53
C ALA A 140 10.03 5.35 7.99
N LEU A 141 8.99 4.57 8.29
CA LEU A 141 8.85 3.99 9.62
C LEU A 141 9.73 2.75 9.73
N SER A 142 10.38 2.58 10.89
CA SER A 142 11.37 1.52 11.13
C SER A 142 11.50 1.26 12.64
N ASN A 143 12.46 0.45 13.05
CA ASN A 143 12.76 0.18 14.45
C ASN A 143 13.72 1.19 15.10
N SER A 144 14.19 2.20 14.36
CA SER A 144 15.14 3.21 14.86
C SER A 144 14.90 4.58 14.26
N GLU A 145 15.26 5.62 15.02
CA GLU A 145 15.25 7.02 14.61
C GLU A 145 16.52 7.38 13.86
N GLY A 146 16.43 8.31 12.91
CA GLY A 146 17.62 8.91 12.26
C GLY A 146 17.55 8.94 10.76
N LYS A 147 18.58 8.46 10.09
CA LYS A 147 18.67 8.35 8.63
C LYS A 147 19.17 6.97 8.23
N THR A 148 18.66 6.49 7.12
CA THR A 148 19.10 5.24 6.50
C THR A 148 19.11 5.37 4.98
N LYS A 149 19.68 4.38 4.31
CA LYS A 149 19.61 4.26 2.86
C LYS A 149 18.28 3.61 2.46
N PHE A 150 17.68 4.17 1.42
CA PHE A 150 16.53 3.58 0.74
C PHE A 150 16.97 3.19 -0.66
N TYR A 151 16.68 1.96 -1.04
CA TYR A 151 17.10 1.36 -2.30
C TYR A 151 15.89 1.25 -3.22
N ALA A 152 15.93 1.91 -4.37
CA ALA A 152 14.85 1.93 -5.34
C ALA A 152 15.24 1.22 -6.64
N VAL A 153 14.27 0.56 -7.25
CA VAL A 153 14.45 -0.08 -8.56
C VAL A 153 14.20 0.93 -9.68
N LYS A 154 15.16 1.08 -10.58
CA LYS A 154 15.03 1.91 -11.78
C LYS A 154 14.49 1.11 -12.95
N SER A 155 13.50 1.64 -13.64
CA SER A 155 12.99 1.02 -14.87
C SER A 155 14.02 1.13 -15.99
N LYS A 156 14.52 -0.02 -16.48
CA LYS A 156 15.44 -0.08 -17.63
C LYS A 156 14.82 0.47 -18.93
N LYS A 157 13.50 0.52 -19.01
CA LYS A 157 12.75 0.98 -20.19
C LYS A 157 12.60 2.49 -20.24
N PHE A 158 12.64 3.17 -19.10
CA PHE A 158 12.33 4.59 -18.95
C PHE A 158 13.46 5.35 -18.24
N LEU A 159 14.71 5.09 -18.66
CA LEU A 159 15.92 5.69 -18.05
C LEU A 159 15.93 7.23 -18.09
N ASP A 160 15.27 7.83 -19.10
CA ASP A 160 15.19 9.28 -19.25
C ASP A 160 14.21 9.97 -18.28
N LEU A 161 13.40 9.20 -17.55
CA LEU A 161 12.49 9.79 -16.56
C LEU A 161 13.25 10.12 -15.27
N ALA A 162 13.02 11.33 -14.75
CA ALA A 162 13.59 11.75 -13.48
C ALA A 162 12.90 11.06 -12.27
N ASP A 163 11.58 10.82 -12.39
CA ASP A 163 10.76 10.25 -11.34
C ASP A 163 10.43 8.79 -11.69
N HIS A 164 10.95 7.82 -10.95
CA HIS A 164 10.57 6.41 -11.06
C HIS A 164 9.56 6.06 -9.96
N LEU A 165 8.43 5.42 -10.34
CA LEU A 165 7.33 5.04 -9.44
C LEU A 165 7.22 3.51 -9.31
N ASN A 166 8.34 2.81 -9.43
CA ASN A 166 8.35 1.38 -9.15
C ASN A 166 8.10 1.16 -7.65
N GLY A 167 7.19 0.24 -7.32
CA GLY A 167 6.81 -0.05 -5.92
C GLY A 167 7.89 -0.78 -5.13
N ASP A 168 8.85 -1.43 -5.79
CA ASP A 168 9.79 -2.40 -5.21
C ASP A 168 10.95 -1.75 -4.40
N GLY A 169 10.74 -0.58 -3.83
CA GLY A 169 11.76 0.14 -3.05
C GLY A 169 11.71 -0.18 -1.56
N THR A 170 12.89 -0.38 -0.91
CA THR A 170 13.00 -0.81 0.48
C THR A 170 14.18 -0.20 1.21
N ILE A 171 14.13 -0.16 2.55
CA ILE A 171 15.29 0.09 3.41
C ILE A 171 16.10 -1.19 3.69
N ASN A 172 15.60 -2.36 3.31
CA ASN A 172 16.24 -3.63 3.50
C ASN A 172 17.07 -4.02 2.26
N PHE A 173 18.39 -3.76 2.30
CA PHE A 173 19.31 -4.03 1.20
C PHE A 173 19.32 -5.50 0.72
N ASN A 174 19.05 -6.45 1.60
CA ASN A 174 19.08 -7.89 1.28
C ASN A 174 17.87 -8.33 0.45
N ASN A 175 16.85 -7.48 0.31
CA ASN A 175 15.74 -7.70 -0.60
C ASN A 175 16.19 -7.47 -2.05
N ASN A 176 15.54 -8.09 -3.04
CA ASN A 176 15.81 -7.96 -4.48
C ASN A 176 17.22 -8.38 -4.97
N ASN A 177 17.94 -9.22 -4.22
CA ASN A 177 19.27 -9.70 -4.64
C ASN A 177 20.25 -8.57 -5.07
N GLY A 178 20.13 -7.38 -4.49
CA GLY A 178 20.97 -6.23 -4.79
C GLY A 178 20.71 -5.56 -6.16
N ASN A 179 19.59 -5.83 -6.81
CA ASN A 179 19.25 -5.30 -8.15
C ASN A 179 18.63 -3.90 -8.09
N PHE A 180 19.20 -3.02 -7.27
CA PHE A 180 18.76 -1.63 -7.11
C PHE A 180 19.46 -0.72 -8.13
N GLY A 181 18.70 0.25 -8.65
CA GLY A 181 19.21 1.22 -9.63
C GLY A 181 19.49 2.61 -9.06
N GLU A 182 19.00 2.89 -7.86
CA GLU A 182 19.12 4.21 -7.21
C GLU A 182 19.08 4.08 -5.68
N GLU A 183 19.80 4.99 -5.00
CA GLU A 183 19.94 5.01 -3.56
C GLU A 183 19.64 6.44 -3.06
N PHE A 184 18.86 6.55 -1.99
CA PHE A 184 18.52 7.81 -1.35
C PHE A 184 18.78 7.77 0.15
N ASP A 185 19.17 8.93 0.72
CA ASP A 185 19.10 9.11 2.17
C ASP A 185 17.66 9.45 2.57
N VAL A 186 17.08 8.65 3.46
CA VAL A 186 15.74 8.87 4.00
C VAL A 186 15.78 9.02 5.50
N THR A 187 14.87 9.84 6.03
CA THR A 187 14.69 9.96 7.47
C THR A 187 13.86 8.77 7.97
N THR A 188 14.24 8.23 9.14
CA THR A 188 13.50 7.17 9.83
C THR A 188 12.93 7.65 11.15
N ALA A 189 11.80 7.07 11.54
CA ALA A 189 11.22 7.19 12.87
C ALA A 189 10.63 5.85 13.30
N THR A 190 10.49 5.65 14.61
CA THR A 190 9.71 4.52 15.11
C THR A 190 8.22 4.89 15.13
N LEU A 191 7.37 3.90 14.94
CA LEU A 191 5.92 4.10 14.97
C LEU A 191 5.47 4.64 16.33
N ASP A 192 6.03 4.11 17.42
CA ASP A 192 5.74 4.56 18.79
C ASP A 192 6.10 6.04 19.00
N ASN A 193 7.30 6.46 18.58
CA ASN A 193 7.74 7.86 18.74
C ASN A 193 6.94 8.81 17.84
N TYR A 194 6.60 8.40 16.61
CA TYR A 194 5.77 9.20 15.73
C TYR A 194 4.39 9.46 16.35
N VAL A 195 3.76 8.43 16.88
CA VAL A 195 2.46 8.52 17.56
C VAL A 195 2.52 9.44 18.77
N ASN A 196 3.52 9.25 19.64
CA ASN A 196 3.71 10.07 20.83
C ASN A 196 3.96 11.56 20.47
N LYS A 197 4.87 11.82 19.54
CA LYS A 197 5.22 13.19 19.11
C LYS A 197 4.02 13.94 18.50
N ASN A 198 3.16 13.24 17.77
CA ASN A 198 1.99 13.83 17.12
C ASN A 198 0.72 13.73 17.99
N GLN A 199 0.82 13.23 19.23
CA GLN A 199 -0.29 13.10 20.19
C GLN A 199 -1.50 12.36 19.62
N ILE A 200 -1.21 11.27 18.87
CA ILE A 200 -2.24 10.43 18.24
C ILE A 200 -2.78 9.49 19.31
N SER A 201 -4.09 9.54 19.56
CA SER A 201 -4.74 8.81 20.65
C SER A 201 -5.32 7.45 20.27
N ALA A 202 -5.45 7.16 18.98
CA ALA A 202 -5.98 5.90 18.48
C ALA A 202 -5.47 5.62 17.07
N ILE A 203 -5.41 4.33 16.69
CA ILE A 203 -5.19 3.86 15.31
C ILE A 203 -6.12 2.66 15.11
N ASP A 204 -7.04 2.76 14.16
CA ASP A 204 -8.01 1.70 13.89
C ASP A 204 -7.48 0.70 12.86
N ILE A 205 -6.80 1.22 11.82
CA ILE A 205 -6.29 0.44 10.70
C ILE A 205 -4.85 0.86 10.39
N ILE A 206 -4.00 -0.12 10.11
CA ILE A 206 -2.69 0.06 9.48
C ILE A 206 -2.70 -0.71 8.15
N LYS A 207 -2.45 -0.05 7.02
CA LYS A 207 -1.95 -0.71 5.80
C LYS A 207 -0.44 -0.57 5.81
N ILE A 208 0.26 -1.66 5.60
CA ILE A 208 1.72 -1.67 5.53
C ILE A 208 2.19 -2.50 4.35
N ASP A 209 3.07 -1.91 3.57
CA ASP A 209 3.67 -2.49 2.38
C ASP A 209 5.03 -1.79 2.18
N THR A 210 6.09 -2.38 2.71
CA THR A 210 7.42 -1.78 2.78
C THR A 210 8.51 -2.69 2.21
N GLU A 211 8.10 -3.64 1.37
CA GLU A 211 8.99 -4.52 0.63
C GLU A 211 9.99 -5.24 1.55
N ALA A 212 9.43 -6.11 2.42
CA ALA A 212 10.13 -6.93 3.41
C ALA A 212 10.81 -6.16 4.56
N SER A 213 10.33 -4.94 4.87
CA SER A 213 10.76 -4.16 6.03
C SER A 213 9.68 -4.05 7.13
N GLU A 214 8.53 -4.71 6.97
CA GLU A 214 7.37 -4.64 7.86
C GLU A 214 7.71 -5.00 9.30
N HIS A 215 8.55 -6.02 9.50
CA HIS A 215 9.00 -6.43 10.83
C HIS A 215 9.71 -5.30 11.58
N LEU A 216 10.50 -4.46 10.89
CA LEU A 216 11.17 -3.31 11.50
C LEU A 216 10.17 -2.26 11.98
N VAL A 217 9.12 -2.02 11.20
CA VAL A 217 8.04 -1.10 11.60
C VAL A 217 7.32 -1.62 12.84
N PHE A 218 7.00 -2.92 12.87
CA PHE A 218 6.35 -3.55 14.02
C PHE A 218 7.23 -3.56 15.27
N GLU A 219 8.55 -3.82 15.13
CA GLU A 219 9.51 -3.70 16.24
C GLU A 219 9.52 -2.29 16.82
N GLY A 220 9.46 -1.25 15.96
CA GLY A 220 9.39 0.15 16.37
C GLY A 220 8.01 0.61 16.83
N GLY A 221 7.00 -0.27 16.82
CA GLY A 221 5.60 0.04 17.12
C GLY A 221 4.95 -0.87 18.18
N ILE A 222 5.74 -1.52 19.03
CA ILE A 222 5.22 -2.50 20.00
C ILE A 222 4.17 -1.90 20.94
N ASN A 223 4.35 -0.65 21.39
CA ASN A 223 3.38 0.01 22.25
C ASN A 223 2.10 0.37 21.50
N VAL A 224 2.20 0.78 20.24
CA VAL A 224 1.03 1.01 19.36
C VAL A 224 0.25 -0.28 19.16
N LEU A 225 0.92 -1.40 18.85
CA LEU A 225 0.29 -2.70 18.66
C LEU A 225 -0.42 -3.18 19.94
N LYS A 226 0.19 -2.98 21.12
CA LYS A 226 -0.38 -3.37 22.42
C LYS A 226 -1.57 -2.49 22.83
N ASN A 227 -1.45 -1.17 22.67
CA ASN A 227 -2.37 -0.21 23.27
C ASN A 227 -3.53 0.17 22.33
N TYR A 228 -3.30 0.30 21.01
CA TYR A 228 -4.31 0.72 20.05
C TYR A 228 -4.93 -0.46 19.31
N ARG A 229 -4.24 -1.59 19.25
CA ARG A 229 -4.82 -2.81 18.72
C ARG A 229 -5.41 -2.63 17.30
N PRO A 230 -4.66 -2.06 16.33
CA PRO A 230 -5.18 -1.83 14.98
C PRO A 230 -5.46 -3.14 14.24
N ILE A 231 -6.41 -3.12 13.29
CA ILE A 231 -6.48 -4.14 12.24
C ILE A 231 -5.40 -3.79 11.21
N ILE A 232 -4.60 -4.78 10.80
CA ILE A 232 -3.45 -4.55 9.95
C ILE A 232 -3.61 -5.29 8.63
N PHE A 233 -3.49 -4.57 7.53
CA PHE A 233 -3.31 -5.10 6.18
C PHE A 233 -1.82 -5.12 5.89
N CYS A 234 -1.25 -6.30 5.71
CA CYS A 234 0.19 -6.49 5.59
C CYS A 234 0.52 -7.40 4.41
N GLU A 235 1.40 -6.96 3.53
CA GLU A 235 2.05 -7.85 2.59
C GLU A 235 3.21 -8.57 3.28
N VAL A 236 3.27 -9.90 3.16
CA VAL A 236 4.36 -10.71 3.73
C VAL A 236 4.98 -11.54 2.62
N ILE A 237 6.15 -11.10 2.18
CA ILE A 237 6.88 -11.77 1.09
C ILE A 237 7.45 -13.10 1.61
N PRO A 238 7.15 -14.22 0.95
CA PRO A 238 7.53 -15.56 1.39
C PRO A 238 9.05 -15.74 1.58
N ASN A 239 9.41 -16.48 2.63
CA ASN A 239 10.79 -16.82 3.01
C ASN A 239 11.68 -15.61 3.37
N GLN A 240 11.10 -14.46 3.77
CA GLN A 240 11.87 -13.28 4.14
C GLN A 240 11.63 -12.84 5.58
N ILE A 241 10.37 -12.59 5.96
CA ILE A 241 10.06 -11.91 7.23
C ILE A 241 9.03 -12.64 8.09
N GLU A 242 8.40 -13.74 7.62
CA GLU A 242 7.27 -14.40 8.28
C GLU A 242 7.59 -14.78 9.72
N ALA A 243 8.77 -15.39 9.95
CA ALA A 243 9.17 -15.82 11.29
C ALA A 243 9.34 -14.63 12.25
N LYS A 244 9.87 -13.50 11.76
CA LYS A 244 10.05 -12.27 12.55
C LYS A 244 8.70 -11.63 12.87
N VAL A 245 7.83 -11.48 11.89
CA VAL A 245 6.48 -10.92 12.08
C VAL A 245 5.69 -11.82 13.03
N ASN A 246 5.73 -13.14 12.83
CA ASN A 246 5.05 -14.10 13.70
C ASN A 246 5.54 -14.00 15.17
N ALA A 247 6.85 -13.86 15.39
CA ALA A 247 7.42 -13.70 16.74
C ALA A 247 6.94 -12.42 17.44
N ILE A 248 6.76 -11.33 16.70
CA ILE A 248 6.24 -10.06 17.24
C ILE A 248 4.78 -10.19 17.66
N PHE A 249 3.93 -10.81 16.84
CA PHE A 249 2.50 -10.90 17.10
C PHE A 249 2.08 -12.03 18.02
N SER A 250 2.87 -13.11 18.14
CA SER A 250 2.59 -14.27 18.98
C SER A 250 2.19 -13.92 20.42
N PRO A 251 2.87 -12.99 21.16
CA PRO A 251 2.48 -12.61 22.51
C PRO A 251 1.35 -11.58 22.57
N LEU A 252 0.81 -11.10 21.43
CA LEU A 252 -0.10 -9.97 21.38
C LEU A 252 -1.57 -10.34 21.18
N ASN A 253 -1.93 -11.63 21.11
CA ASN A 253 -3.28 -12.11 20.86
C ASN A 253 -3.90 -11.51 19.57
N TYR A 254 -3.20 -11.65 18.45
CA TYR A 254 -3.69 -11.38 17.12
C TYR A 254 -3.86 -12.69 16.35
N ASP A 255 -4.82 -12.70 15.42
CA ASP A 255 -5.03 -13.78 14.46
C ASP A 255 -4.58 -13.37 13.08
N PHE A 256 -4.13 -14.35 12.31
CA PHE A 256 -3.70 -14.18 10.93
C PHE A 256 -4.74 -14.70 9.94
N TYR A 257 -5.07 -13.92 8.94
CA TYR A 257 -5.98 -14.29 7.87
C TYR A 257 -5.35 -13.98 6.52
N LYS A 258 -5.48 -14.89 5.55
CA LYS A 258 -5.16 -14.61 4.15
C LYS A 258 -6.43 -14.26 3.38
N ALA A 259 -6.32 -13.30 2.44
CA ALA A 259 -7.42 -12.85 1.62
C ALA A 259 -7.48 -13.62 0.30
N TYR A 260 -8.41 -14.55 0.18
CA TYR A 260 -8.70 -15.29 -1.07
C TYR A 260 -9.93 -14.72 -1.80
N PRO A 261 -10.16 -15.08 -3.08
CA PRO A 261 -11.35 -14.67 -3.82
C PRO A 261 -12.67 -15.03 -3.11
N GLU A 262 -12.70 -16.19 -2.48
CA GLU A 262 -13.88 -16.74 -1.77
C GLU A 262 -14.05 -16.21 -0.35
N GLY A 263 -13.03 -15.53 0.21
CA GLY A 263 -13.10 -14.95 1.56
C GLY A 263 -11.80 -15.08 2.34
N LEU A 264 -11.84 -14.65 3.58
CA LEU A 264 -10.73 -14.75 4.52
C LEU A 264 -10.62 -16.18 5.07
N VAL A 265 -9.40 -16.70 5.09
CA VAL A 265 -9.07 -17.99 5.72
C VAL A 265 -8.10 -17.72 6.86
N LYS A 266 -8.42 -18.26 8.05
CA LYS A 266 -7.59 -18.13 9.26
C LYS A 266 -6.42 -19.10 9.21
N PHE A 267 -5.26 -18.64 9.66
CA PHE A 267 -4.03 -19.41 9.87
C PHE A 267 -3.54 -19.25 11.30
N ASN A 268 -2.89 -20.28 11.84
CA ASN A 268 -2.33 -20.23 13.20
C ASN A 268 -1.00 -19.48 13.23
N SER A 269 -0.28 -19.45 12.11
CA SER A 269 0.97 -18.70 11.97
C SER A 269 1.20 -18.28 10.52
N LEU A 270 2.03 -17.27 10.33
CA LEU A 270 2.43 -16.80 8.99
C LEU A 270 3.28 -17.82 8.21
N THR A 271 3.91 -18.77 8.93
CA THR A 271 4.76 -19.82 8.34
C THR A 271 4.00 -21.08 7.95
N GLU A 272 2.67 -21.13 8.16
CA GLU A 272 1.87 -22.35 7.98
C GLU A 272 1.56 -22.68 6.51
N SER A 273 1.62 -21.70 5.61
CA SER A 273 1.27 -21.88 4.21
C SER A 273 2.15 -21.05 3.27
N TYR A 274 2.75 -21.74 2.31
CA TYR A 274 3.57 -21.15 1.24
C TYR A 274 2.81 -21.20 -0.08
N ASP A 275 1.69 -20.51 -0.16
CA ASP A 275 0.97 -20.31 -1.42
C ASP A 275 1.28 -18.92 -2.03
N GLU A 276 0.71 -18.64 -3.21
CA GLU A 276 0.92 -17.37 -3.92
C GLU A 276 0.21 -16.17 -3.25
N CYS A 277 -0.55 -16.38 -2.17
CA CYS A 277 -1.23 -15.30 -1.47
C CYS A 277 -0.30 -14.70 -0.40
N ILE A 278 0.13 -13.47 -0.65
CA ILE A 278 1.03 -12.72 0.23
C ILE A 278 0.30 -11.66 1.07
N ASP A 279 -0.98 -11.44 0.79
CA ASP A 279 -1.81 -10.44 1.47
C ASP A 279 -2.43 -11.02 2.75
N TYR A 280 -2.02 -10.49 3.89
CA TYR A 280 -2.54 -10.87 5.20
C TYR A 280 -3.36 -9.76 5.85
N LEU A 281 -4.42 -10.17 6.57
CA LEU A 281 -5.00 -9.38 7.64
C LEU A 281 -4.52 -9.94 8.97
N ILE A 282 -3.95 -9.07 9.80
CA ILE A 282 -3.54 -9.39 11.16
C ILE A 282 -4.54 -8.67 12.07
N VAL A 283 -5.36 -9.44 12.80
CA VAL A 283 -6.58 -8.94 13.45
C VAL A 283 -6.54 -9.25 14.95
N PRO A 284 -6.70 -8.26 15.84
CA PRO A 284 -6.85 -8.51 17.27
C PRO A 284 -8.02 -9.44 17.56
N HIS A 285 -7.89 -10.37 18.50
CA HIS A 285 -8.93 -11.34 18.85
C HIS A 285 -10.30 -10.66 19.12
N GLU A 286 -10.29 -9.54 19.83
CA GLU A 286 -11.51 -8.79 20.19
C GLU A 286 -12.18 -8.07 19.01
N LYS A 287 -11.50 -7.96 17.85
CA LYS A 287 -12.02 -7.32 16.64
C LYS A 287 -12.44 -8.28 15.53
N GLN A 288 -12.45 -9.59 15.77
CA GLN A 288 -12.83 -10.59 14.77
C GLN A 288 -14.26 -10.42 14.23
N ASN A 289 -15.17 -9.88 15.04
CA ASN A 289 -16.53 -9.58 14.62
C ASN A 289 -16.59 -8.59 13.45
N LEU A 290 -15.63 -7.67 13.35
CA LEU A 290 -15.57 -6.67 12.26
C LEU A 290 -15.26 -7.29 10.89
N ILE A 291 -14.64 -8.46 10.88
CA ILE A 291 -14.26 -9.17 9.65
C ILE A 291 -15.12 -10.42 9.38
N SER A 292 -16.05 -10.75 10.26
CA SER A 292 -16.82 -12.00 10.21
C SER A 292 -17.57 -12.21 8.89
N GLN A 293 -18.11 -11.15 8.30
CA GLN A 293 -18.79 -11.17 7.01
C GLN A 293 -17.90 -11.55 5.81
N PHE A 294 -16.57 -11.44 5.98
CA PHE A 294 -15.59 -11.76 4.94
C PHE A 294 -14.99 -13.15 5.09
N LEU A 295 -15.28 -13.87 6.17
CA LEU A 295 -14.78 -15.22 6.36
C LEU A 295 -15.31 -16.15 5.25
N LYS A 296 -14.43 -17.04 4.77
CA LYS A 296 -14.84 -18.10 3.84
C LYS A 296 -15.93 -18.93 4.51
N LYS A 297 -17.08 -19.05 3.83
CA LYS A 297 -18.16 -19.94 4.28
C LYS A 297 -17.67 -21.39 4.19
N GLN A 298 -17.84 -22.12 5.28
CA GLN A 298 -17.56 -23.56 5.33
C GLN A 298 -18.51 -24.34 4.43
#